data_0090b5f909618a21a2adbdd2d615619c
#
_entry.id   0090b5f909618a21a2adbdd2d615619c
#
_cell.length_a   1.000
_cell.length_b   1.000
_cell.length_c   1.000
_cell.angle_alpha   90.00
_cell.angle_beta   90.00
_cell.angle_gamma   90.00
#
_symmetry.space_group_name_H-M   'P 1'
#
loop_
_entity.id
_entity.type
_entity.pdbx_description
1 polymer ?
#
loop_
_entity_poly.entity_id
_entity_poly.type
_entity_poly.pdbx_seq_one_letter_code
_entity_poly.pdbx_strand_id
1 'polypeptide(L)'
;VEPDVVPDVVVVGSANMDLVLPVQRIPRPGETVLAGLMTRGPGGKGANQAVASARAGARTAMVVALGDDEGGALLRDALEGVDLSLATTADAPTGTAIITVEESGENSIVVAPGANRELTLSADALATIGQAKIVLSQLEIPFSTVQAAAAASAYFILNAAPAAELSDELLAEVDLLVVNETEAEAIAGPDRSALLKKVPAAVVTLGGAGAVILTRDAEEIAVPGVRVEVVDTTAAGDTFCGVLAATLAATSANDSITASDLTNAVRRANVAASLSVQAAGAIPSVPHGDAIDARYAEVYL
;
A
#
# COMPACT_ATOMS: atom_id res chain seq x y z
N VAL A 1 1.97 -22.95 -0.05
CA VAL A 1 0.77 -22.53 0.73
C VAL A 1 -0.22 -23.69 0.63
N GLU A 2 -0.81 -24.12 1.74
CA GLU A 2 -1.86 -25.15 1.73
C GLU A 2 -3.11 -24.59 1.05
N PRO A 3 -3.68 -25.25 0.03
CA PRO A 3 -4.68 -24.66 -0.88
C PRO A 3 -6.07 -24.39 -0.28
N ASP A 4 -6.31 -24.69 1.00
CA ASP A 4 -7.62 -24.58 1.65
C ASP A 4 -7.66 -23.57 2.82
N VAL A 5 -6.61 -22.76 2.99
CA VAL A 5 -6.54 -21.82 4.12
C VAL A 5 -6.95 -20.43 3.69
N VAL A 6 -8.08 -19.94 4.23
CA VAL A 6 -8.57 -18.57 3.99
C VAL A 6 -7.48 -17.55 4.36
N PRO A 7 -7.13 -16.60 3.48
CA PRO A 7 -6.16 -15.57 3.78
C PRO A 7 -6.69 -14.62 4.87
N ASP A 8 -5.79 -14.09 5.70
CA ASP A 8 -6.13 -13.06 6.67
C ASP A 8 -6.30 -11.70 5.96
N VAL A 9 -5.43 -11.42 4.97
CA VAL A 9 -5.43 -10.20 4.18
C VAL A 9 -5.46 -10.54 2.69
N VAL A 10 -6.35 -9.92 1.93
CA VAL A 10 -6.32 -9.92 0.47
C VAL A 10 -5.94 -8.53 -0.02
N VAL A 11 -4.86 -8.42 -0.80
CA VAL A 11 -4.48 -7.18 -1.47
C VAL A 11 -4.96 -7.23 -2.91
N VAL A 12 -5.82 -6.29 -3.30
CA VAL A 12 -6.27 -6.11 -4.68
C VAL A 12 -5.56 -4.89 -5.24
N GLY A 13 -4.55 -5.08 -6.10
CA GLY A 13 -3.73 -3.94 -6.45
C GLY A 13 -2.74 -4.16 -7.57
N SER A 14 -1.93 -3.13 -7.78
CA SER A 14 -0.92 -3.02 -8.83
C SER A 14 0.37 -3.76 -8.51
N ALA A 15 1.08 -4.12 -9.57
CA ALA A 15 2.49 -4.50 -9.51
C ALA A 15 3.23 -3.86 -10.70
N ASN A 16 4.38 -3.25 -10.44
CA ASN A 16 5.18 -2.54 -11.43
C ASN A 16 6.64 -2.99 -11.39
N MET A 17 7.29 -2.97 -12.54
CA MET A 17 8.73 -2.90 -12.61
C MET A 17 9.16 -1.44 -12.50
N ASP A 18 9.91 -1.11 -11.47
CA ASP A 18 10.45 0.23 -11.25
C ASP A 18 11.79 0.37 -11.98
N LEU A 19 11.91 1.37 -12.85
CA LEU A 19 13.12 1.75 -13.56
C LEU A 19 13.62 3.06 -12.96
N VAL A 20 14.65 2.99 -12.13
CA VAL A 20 15.20 4.16 -11.44
C VAL A 20 16.39 4.72 -12.22
N LEU A 21 16.30 5.98 -12.58
CA LEU A 21 17.24 6.75 -13.38
C LEU A 21 17.80 7.90 -12.54
N PRO A 22 19.02 7.77 -11.95
CA PRO A 22 19.65 8.90 -11.28
C PRO A 22 20.05 9.95 -12.31
N VAL A 23 19.68 11.20 -12.08
CA VAL A 23 19.95 12.36 -12.94
C VAL A 23 20.51 13.52 -12.12
N GLN A 24 21.28 14.41 -12.75
CA GLN A 24 21.72 15.64 -12.08
C GLN A 24 20.55 16.57 -11.77
N ARG A 25 19.56 16.60 -12.68
CA ARG A 25 18.30 17.32 -12.53
C ARG A 25 17.22 16.70 -13.40
N ILE A 26 15.98 16.83 -12.97
CA ILE A 26 14.81 16.40 -13.75
C ILE A 26 14.72 17.27 -15.02
N PRO A 27 14.59 16.65 -16.24
CA PRO A 27 14.54 17.39 -17.50
C PRO A 27 13.27 18.27 -17.59
N ARG A 28 13.43 19.49 -18.10
CA ARG A 28 12.32 20.34 -18.47
C ARG A 28 11.79 19.94 -19.86
N PRO A 29 10.57 20.35 -20.24
CA PRO A 29 10.05 20.12 -21.59
C PRO A 29 11.05 20.56 -22.68
N GLY A 30 11.34 19.64 -23.60
CA GLY A 30 12.29 19.87 -24.70
C GLY A 30 13.76 19.61 -24.37
N GLU A 31 14.10 19.25 -23.13
CA GLU A 31 15.47 18.94 -22.73
C GLU A 31 15.78 17.43 -22.83
N THR A 32 17.04 17.14 -23.11
CA THR A 32 17.60 15.79 -22.99
C THR A 32 18.70 15.83 -21.90
N VAL A 33 18.58 14.95 -20.90
CA VAL A 33 19.58 14.76 -19.86
C VAL A 33 20.15 13.34 -19.94
N LEU A 34 21.42 13.18 -19.58
CA LEU A 34 22.04 11.88 -19.44
C LEU A 34 21.84 11.38 -18.01
N ALA A 35 21.30 10.18 -17.87
CA ALA A 35 21.17 9.51 -16.59
C ALA A 35 22.47 8.75 -16.23
N GLY A 36 22.65 8.49 -14.95
CA GLY A 36 23.61 7.52 -14.46
C GLY A 36 23.20 6.08 -14.75
N LEU A 37 23.74 5.13 -13.99
CA LEU A 37 23.37 3.72 -14.15
C LEU A 37 21.91 3.51 -13.75
N MET A 38 21.10 3.06 -14.71
CA MET A 38 19.72 2.67 -14.46
C MET A 38 19.69 1.40 -13.62
N THR A 39 18.87 1.42 -12.57
CA THR A 39 18.53 0.20 -11.80
C THR A 39 17.10 -0.23 -12.07
N ARG A 40 16.83 -1.53 -11.89
CA ARG A 40 15.51 -2.14 -12.02
C ARG A 40 15.16 -2.81 -10.70
N GLY A 41 13.91 -2.70 -10.30
CA GLY A 41 13.42 -3.35 -9.09
C GLY A 41 11.93 -3.64 -9.15
N PRO A 42 11.46 -4.59 -8.34
CA PRO A 42 10.04 -4.83 -8.16
C PRO A 42 9.43 -3.72 -7.31
N GLY A 43 8.24 -3.27 -7.71
CA GLY A 43 7.47 -2.23 -7.04
C GLY A 43 5.99 -2.30 -7.39
N GLY A 44 5.33 -1.15 -7.33
CA GLY A 44 3.88 -1.04 -7.43
C GLY A 44 3.22 -1.11 -6.05
N LYS A 45 2.29 -0.21 -5.79
CA LYS A 45 1.69 -0.05 -4.44
C LYS A 45 1.08 -1.35 -3.91
N GLY A 46 0.33 -2.07 -4.76
CA GLY A 46 -0.27 -3.35 -4.38
C GLY A 46 0.78 -4.40 -3.99
N ALA A 47 1.82 -4.58 -4.81
CA ALA A 47 2.90 -5.53 -4.54
C ALA A 47 3.66 -5.17 -3.26
N ASN A 48 4.01 -3.90 -3.07
CA ASN A 48 4.68 -3.41 -1.87
C ASN A 48 3.85 -3.69 -0.61
N GLN A 49 2.55 -3.39 -0.65
CA GLN A 49 1.62 -3.58 0.47
C GLN A 49 1.37 -5.07 0.76
N ALA A 50 1.29 -5.92 -0.26
CA ALA A 50 1.13 -7.36 -0.10
C ALA A 50 2.35 -7.99 0.59
N VAL A 51 3.57 -7.62 0.15
CA VAL A 51 4.81 -8.07 0.78
C VAL A 51 4.92 -7.57 2.22
N ALA A 52 4.56 -6.30 2.46
CA ALA A 52 4.58 -5.74 3.80
C ALA A 52 3.61 -6.45 4.74
N SER A 53 2.42 -6.78 4.27
CA SER A 53 1.44 -7.57 5.02
C SER A 53 1.94 -8.99 5.32
N ALA A 54 2.49 -9.69 4.32
CA ALA A 54 3.02 -11.04 4.49
C ALA A 54 4.22 -11.07 5.45
N ARG A 55 5.20 -10.15 5.29
CA ARG A 55 6.36 -10.05 6.17
C ARG A 55 6.00 -9.65 7.60
N ALA A 56 4.89 -8.93 7.80
CA ALA A 56 4.34 -8.62 9.11
C ALA A 56 3.64 -9.80 9.80
N GLY A 57 3.53 -10.95 9.12
CA GLY A 57 3.03 -12.21 9.67
C GLY A 57 1.61 -12.57 9.27
N ALA A 58 0.91 -11.81 8.43
CA ALA A 58 -0.41 -12.18 7.92
C ALA A 58 -0.30 -13.20 6.78
N ARG A 59 -1.24 -14.14 6.71
CA ARG A 59 -1.46 -14.96 5.52
C ARG A 59 -2.08 -14.05 4.46
N THR A 60 -1.26 -13.66 3.49
CA THR A 60 -1.64 -12.64 2.50
C THR A 60 -1.80 -13.27 1.12
N ALA A 61 -2.93 -13.05 0.49
CA ALA A 61 -3.16 -13.33 -0.93
C ALA A 61 -3.20 -12.02 -1.72
N MET A 62 -2.85 -12.08 -3.01
CA MET A 62 -2.89 -10.92 -3.89
C MET A 62 -3.68 -11.20 -5.16
N VAL A 63 -4.62 -10.33 -5.47
CA VAL A 63 -5.29 -10.25 -6.77
C VAL A 63 -4.56 -9.21 -7.61
N VAL A 64 -3.88 -9.66 -8.66
CA VAL A 64 -3.00 -8.84 -9.49
C VAL A 64 -3.03 -9.33 -10.94
N ALA A 65 -2.83 -8.42 -11.89
CA ALA A 65 -2.59 -8.76 -13.28
C ALA A 65 -1.12 -8.48 -13.65
N LEU A 66 -0.47 -9.46 -14.25
CA LEU A 66 0.94 -9.39 -14.70
C LEU A 66 1.01 -9.73 -16.18
N GLY A 67 1.94 -9.12 -16.91
CA GLY A 67 2.25 -9.51 -18.28
C GLY A 67 2.96 -10.87 -18.35
N ASP A 68 2.91 -11.49 -19.54
CA ASP A 68 3.73 -12.67 -19.86
C ASP A 68 5.11 -12.22 -20.37
N ASP A 69 5.87 -11.56 -19.49
CA ASP A 69 7.15 -10.95 -19.79
C ASP A 69 8.16 -11.10 -18.63
N GLU A 70 9.40 -10.64 -18.86
CA GLU A 70 10.46 -10.67 -17.85
C GLU A 70 10.05 -9.93 -16.55
N GLY A 71 9.32 -8.80 -16.68
CA GLY A 71 8.83 -8.03 -15.54
C GLY A 71 7.85 -8.82 -14.69
N GLY A 72 6.89 -9.49 -15.33
CA GLY A 72 5.93 -10.36 -14.66
C GLY A 72 6.60 -11.53 -13.93
N ALA A 73 7.62 -12.14 -14.54
CA ALA A 73 8.39 -13.21 -13.89
C ALA A 73 9.15 -12.70 -12.64
N LEU A 74 9.86 -11.57 -12.77
CA LEU A 74 10.58 -10.95 -11.64
C LEU A 74 9.66 -10.54 -10.50
N LEU A 75 8.46 -10.03 -10.80
CA LEU A 75 7.48 -9.67 -9.78
C LEU A 75 6.92 -10.90 -9.05
N ARG A 76 6.68 -12.01 -9.77
CA ARG A 76 6.27 -13.27 -9.12
C ARG A 76 7.32 -13.76 -8.13
N ASP A 77 8.60 -13.69 -8.49
CA ASP A 77 9.70 -14.06 -7.60
C ASP A 77 9.80 -13.11 -6.40
N ALA A 78 9.64 -11.80 -6.62
CA ALA A 78 9.72 -10.81 -5.57
C ALA A 78 8.57 -10.84 -4.56
N LEU A 79 7.42 -11.40 -4.94
CA LEU A 79 6.23 -11.61 -4.11
C LEU A 79 6.31 -12.90 -3.29
N GLU A 80 7.52 -13.38 -2.98
CA GLU A 80 7.72 -14.54 -2.12
C GLU A 80 6.99 -14.37 -0.77
N GLY A 81 6.26 -15.42 -0.37
CA GLY A 81 5.43 -15.40 0.85
C GLY A 81 4.02 -14.86 0.67
N VAL A 82 3.69 -14.31 -0.51
CA VAL A 82 2.34 -13.89 -0.89
C VAL A 82 1.69 -15.01 -1.74
N ASP A 83 0.44 -15.34 -1.44
CA ASP A 83 -0.33 -16.28 -2.28
C ASP A 83 -0.74 -15.59 -3.59
N LEU A 84 -0.22 -16.08 -4.71
CA LEU A 84 -0.49 -15.60 -6.06
C LEU A 84 -1.45 -16.48 -6.84
N SER A 85 -2.19 -17.38 -6.19
CA SER A 85 -3.18 -18.27 -6.85
C SER A 85 -4.27 -17.48 -7.60
N LEU A 86 -4.51 -16.23 -7.19
CA LEU A 86 -5.46 -15.30 -7.81
C LEU A 86 -4.81 -14.34 -8.82
N ALA A 87 -3.51 -14.48 -9.08
CA ALA A 87 -2.83 -13.65 -10.08
C ALA A 87 -3.25 -14.07 -11.49
N THR A 88 -3.54 -13.09 -12.34
CA THR A 88 -3.89 -13.32 -13.76
C THR A 88 -2.75 -12.90 -14.67
N THR A 89 -2.68 -13.51 -15.84
CA THR A 89 -1.78 -13.09 -16.92
C THR A 89 -2.60 -12.24 -17.90
N ALA A 90 -2.13 -11.02 -18.15
CA ALA A 90 -2.74 -10.08 -19.09
C ALA A 90 -2.05 -10.15 -20.47
N ASP A 91 -2.75 -9.74 -21.51
CA ASP A 91 -2.15 -9.60 -22.84
C ASP A 91 -1.25 -8.37 -22.93
N ALA A 92 -1.45 -7.37 -22.06
CA ALA A 92 -0.60 -6.18 -21.95
C ALA A 92 0.72 -6.48 -21.23
N PRO A 93 1.80 -5.72 -21.53
CA PRO A 93 3.05 -5.79 -20.77
C PRO A 93 2.83 -5.49 -19.27
N THR A 94 3.68 -6.04 -18.43
CA THR A 94 3.71 -5.73 -16.99
C THR A 94 3.81 -4.21 -16.76
N GLY A 95 3.10 -3.70 -15.74
CA GLY A 95 3.16 -2.30 -15.34
C GLY A 95 4.60 -1.84 -15.10
N THR A 96 4.92 -0.62 -15.48
CA THR A 96 6.27 -0.07 -15.36
C THR A 96 6.22 1.34 -14.82
N ALA A 97 7.01 1.64 -13.80
CA ALA A 97 7.24 3.00 -13.32
C ALA A 97 8.66 3.46 -13.76
N ILE A 98 8.72 4.63 -14.39
CA ILE A 98 9.98 5.30 -14.74
C ILE A 98 10.18 6.41 -13.72
N ILE A 99 11.24 6.27 -12.91
CA ILE A 99 11.51 7.13 -11.76
C ILE A 99 12.83 7.86 -12.02
N THR A 100 12.77 9.17 -12.26
CA THR A 100 13.96 10.01 -12.30
C THR A 100 14.22 10.56 -10.90
N VAL A 101 15.46 10.42 -10.41
CA VAL A 101 15.87 10.86 -9.06
C VAL A 101 17.02 11.82 -9.16
N GLU A 102 16.87 13.04 -8.65
CA GLU A 102 17.93 14.04 -8.56
C GLU A 102 18.88 13.77 -7.39
N GLU A 103 20.11 14.33 -7.47
CA GLU A 103 21.05 14.30 -6.35
C GLU A 103 20.49 14.95 -5.07
N SER A 104 19.53 15.87 -5.20
CA SER A 104 18.79 16.48 -4.08
C SER A 104 17.85 15.53 -3.35
N GLY A 105 17.51 14.36 -3.96
CA GLY A 105 16.50 13.42 -3.51
C GLY A 105 15.10 13.70 -4.06
N GLU A 106 14.89 14.77 -4.82
CA GLU A 106 13.63 15.00 -5.53
C GLU A 106 13.45 13.98 -6.65
N ASN A 107 12.22 13.56 -6.89
CA ASN A 107 11.91 12.59 -7.93
C ASN A 107 10.73 13.02 -8.81
N SER A 108 10.68 12.42 -9.99
CA SER A 108 9.53 12.49 -10.88
C SER A 108 9.21 11.10 -11.40
N ILE A 109 7.95 10.71 -11.33
CA ILE A 109 7.50 9.35 -11.64
C ILE A 109 6.49 9.40 -12.77
N VAL A 110 6.72 8.56 -13.79
CA VAL A 110 5.77 8.30 -14.87
C VAL A 110 5.42 6.82 -14.83
N VAL A 111 4.13 6.51 -14.68
CA VAL A 111 3.64 5.13 -14.64
C VAL A 111 3.00 4.77 -15.96
N ALA A 112 3.48 3.70 -16.60
CA ALA A 112 2.81 2.98 -17.66
C ALA A 112 2.06 1.80 -17.01
N PRO A 113 0.73 1.86 -16.87
CA PRO A 113 0.00 0.88 -16.05
C PRO A 113 0.02 -0.53 -16.62
N GLY A 114 0.14 -0.71 -17.94
CA GLY A 114 0.21 -2.02 -18.56
C GLY A 114 -0.88 -2.97 -18.08
N ALA A 115 -0.49 -4.16 -17.66
CA ALA A 115 -1.36 -5.21 -17.13
C ALA A 115 -2.26 -4.77 -15.97
N ASN A 116 -1.82 -3.83 -15.13
CA ASN A 116 -2.63 -3.33 -14.03
C ASN A 116 -3.98 -2.76 -14.50
N ARG A 117 -4.01 -2.18 -15.73
CA ARG A 117 -5.25 -1.63 -16.31
C ARG A 117 -6.25 -2.71 -16.72
N GLU A 118 -5.81 -3.94 -16.91
CA GLU A 118 -6.65 -5.08 -17.30
C GLU A 118 -7.16 -5.90 -16.10
N LEU A 119 -6.77 -5.52 -14.86
CA LEU A 119 -7.16 -6.24 -13.67
C LEU A 119 -8.68 -6.23 -13.49
N THR A 120 -9.26 -7.43 -13.50
CA THR A 120 -10.66 -7.71 -13.19
C THR A 120 -10.76 -8.80 -12.15
N LEU A 121 -11.87 -8.87 -11.42
CA LEU A 121 -12.08 -9.89 -10.40
C LEU A 121 -12.80 -11.11 -11.00
N SER A 122 -12.19 -12.28 -10.88
CA SER A 122 -12.84 -13.56 -11.16
C SER A 122 -13.84 -13.92 -10.06
N ALA A 123 -14.68 -14.92 -10.29
CA ALA A 123 -15.59 -15.45 -9.28
C ALA A 123 -14.83 -15.98 -8.05
N ASP A 124 -13.67 -16.64 -8.27
CA ASP A 124 -12.81 -17.15 -7.20
C ASP A 124 -12.17 -16.02 -6.40
N ALA A 125 -11.73 -14.94 -7.08
CA ALA A 125 -11.22 -13.76 -6.41
C ALA A 125 -12.29 -13.10 -5.53
N LEU A 126 -13.51 -12.93 -6.04
CA LEU A 126 -14.64 -12.39 -5.27
C LEU A 126 -14.99 -13.27 -4.06
N ALA A 127 -15.00 -14.59 -4.23
CA ALA A 127 -15.24 -15.53 -3.14
C ALA A 127 -14.17 -15.45 -2.05
N THR A 128 -12.88 -15.34 -2.44
CA THR A 128 -11.76 -15.20 -1.49
C THR A 128 -11.80 -13.84 -0.78
N ILE A 129 -12.08 -12.74 -1.51
CA ILE A 129 -12.27 -11.41 -0.94
C ILE A 129 -13.35 -11.43 0.14
N GLY A 130 -14.51 -12.05 -0.13
CA GLY A 130 -15.62 -12.13 0.83
C GLY A 130 -15.35 -12.98 2.08
N GLN A 131 -14.29 -13.78 2.07
CA GLN A 131 -13.88 -14.61 3.22
C GLN A 131 -12.70 -14.02 4.00
N ALA A 132 -11.95 -13.10 3.41
CA ALA A 132 -10.82 -12.45 4.05
C ALA A 132 -11.27 -11.55 5.22
N LYS A 133 -10.43 -11.44 6.24
CA LYS A 133 -10.69 -10.53 7.37
C LYS A 133 -10.54 -9.07 6.94
N ILE A 134 -9.52 -8.78 6.14
CA ILE A 134 -9.17 -7.45 5.65
C ILE A 134 -8.91 -7.52 4.15
N VAL A 135 -9.50 -6.58 3.42
CA VAL A 135 -9.17 -6.32 2.02
C VAL A 135 -8.52 -4.95 1.90
N LEU A 136 -7.37 -4.88 1.24
CA LEU A 136 -6.59 -3.65 1.07
C LEU A 136 -6.45 -3.35 -0.42
N SER A 137 -6.74 -2.12 -0.84
CA SER A 137 -6.58 -1.69 -2.23
C SER A 137 -6.00 -0.27 -2.33
N GLN A 138 -5.55 0.09 -3.55
CA GLN A 138 -4.98 1.38 -3.91
C GLN A 138 -5.58 1.83 -5.26
N LEU A 139 -5.14 2.98 -5.79
CA LEU A 139 -5.75 3.60 -6.97
C LEU A 139 -4.89 3.47 -8.25
N GLU A 140 -4.00 2.46 -8.33
CA GLU A 140 -3.20 2.16 -9.54
C GLU A 140 -3.82 1.09 -10.44
N ILE A 141 -5.06 0.68 -10.15
CA ILE A 141 -5.85 -0.29 -10.90
C ILE A 141 -7.21 0.32 -11.30
N PRO A 142 -8.02 -0.31 -12.16
CA PRO A 142 -9.30 0.25 -12.54
C PRO A 142 -10.23 0.50 -11.33
N PHE A 143 -10.83 1.69 -11.27
CA PHE A 143 -11.77 2.05 -10.21
C PHE A 143 -12.95 1.06 -10.08
N SER A 144 -13.41 0.48 -11.20
CA SER A 144 -14.44 -0.55 -11.18
C SER A 144 -14.00 -1.81 -10.45
N THR A 145 -12.71 -2.16 -10.51
CA THR A 145 -12.13 -3.30 -9.80
C THR A 145 -12.03 -3.00 -8.30
N VAL A 146 -11.60 -1.77 -7.95
CA VAL A 146 -11.57 -1.30 -6.54
C VAL A 146 -12.97 -1.31 -5.95
N GLN A 147 -13.97 -0.77 -6.66
CA GLN A 147 -15.38 -0.75 -6.24
C GLN A 147 -15.93 -2.16 -6.03
N ALA A 148 -15.65 -3.09 -6.95
CA ALA A 148 -16.11 -4.47 -6.82
C ALA A 148 -15.44 -5.20 -5.65
N ALA A 149 -14.16 -4.92 -5.37
CA ALA A 149 -13.47 -5.46 -4.20
C ALA A 149 -14.04 -4.90 -2.90
N ALA A 150 -14.32 -3.60 -2.83
CA ALA A 150 -14.93 -2.95 -1.69
C ALA A 150 -16.32 -3.56 -1.36
N ALA A 151 -17.18 -3.66 -2.37
CA ALA A 151 -18.52 -4.21 -2.22
C ALA A 151 -18.57 -5.70 -1.80
N ALA A 152 -17.51 -6.46 -2.09
CA ALA A 152 -17.41 -7.89 -1.74
C ALA A 152 -16.75 -8.15 -0.37
N SER A 153 -16.10 -7.15 0.23
CA SER A 153 -15.28 -7.31 1.44
C SER A 153 -16.11 -7.19 2.72
N ALA A 154 -15.63 -7.85 3.79
CA ALA A 154 -16.15 -7.68 5.14
C ALA A 154 -15.58 -6.45 5.86
N TYR A 155 -14.33 -6.09 5.56
CA TYR A 155 -13.67 -4.87 6.01
C TYR A 155 -12.70 -4.37 4.94
N PHE A 156 -12.96 -3.20 4.40
CA PHE A 156 -12.22 -2.63 3.29
C PHE A 156 -11.35 -1.45 3.71
N ILE A 157 -10.04 -1.59 3.48
CA ILE A 157 -9.07 -0.52 3.65
C ILE A 157 -8.71 0.04 2.27
N LEU A 158 -8.92 1.32 2.07
CA LEU A 158 -8.49 2.03 0.87
C LEU A 158 -7.29 2.94 1.19
N ASN A 159 -6.14 2.64 0.61
CA ASN A 159 -5.08 3.64 0.49
C ASN A 159 -5.35 4.49 -0.75
N ALA A 160 -5.85 5.72 -0.56
CA ALA A 160 -6.29 6.58 -1.66
C ALA A 160 -5.09 7.23 -2.41
N ALA A 161 -4.14 6.42 -2.80
CA ALA A 161 -2.91 6.78 -3.52
C ALA A 161 -2.84 6.06 -4.89
N PRO A 162 -2.42 6.77 -5.97
CA PRO A 162 -2.18 8.21 -6.05
C PRO A 162 -3.46 9.02 -5.92
N ALA A 163 -3.32 10.32 -5.60
CA ALA A 163 -4.45 11.23 -5.43
C ALA A 163 -5.37 11.22 -6.67
N ALA A 164 -6.66 11.00 -6.46
CA ALA A 164 -7.68 10.96 -7.50
C ALA A 164 -9.03 11.41 -6.93
N GLU A 165 -9.95 11.79 -7.80
CA GLU A 165 -11.35 12.02 -7.43
C GLU A 165 -12.02 10.68 -7.12
N LEU A 166 -12.61 10.57 -5.93
CA LEU A 166 -13.31 9.37 -5.47
C LEU A 166 -14.82 9.63 -5.47
N SER A 167 -15.57 8.66 -5.99
CA SER A 167 -17.03 8.74 -5.94
C SER A 167 -17.55 8.49 -4.53
N ASP A 168 -18.70 9.10 -4.20
CA ASP A 168 -19.34 8.88 -2.91
C ASP A 168 -19.80 7.41 -2.75
N GLU A 169 -20.09 6.72 -3.85
CA GLU A 169 -20.41 5.28 -3.86
C GLU A 169 -19.23 4.42 -3.42
N LEU A 170 -18.00 4.73 -3.87
CA LEU A 170 -16.80 4.00 -3.42
C LEU A 170 -16.52 4.31 -1.95
N LEU A 171 -16.59 5.59 -1.57
CA LEU A 171 -16.29 6.01 -0.19
C LEU A 171 -17.28 5.44 0.83
N ALA A 172 -18.53 5.15 0.42
CA ALA A 172 -19.52 4.52 1.27
C ALA A 172 -19.21 3.06 1.62
N GLU A 173 -18.40 2.37 0.80
CA GLU A 173 -17.94 0.99 1.04
C GLU A 173 -16.59 0.93 1.78
N VAL A 174 -15.95 2.07 2.08
CA VAL A 174 -14.65 2.12 2.76
C VAL A 174 -14.84 2.15 4.26
N ASP A 175 -14.30 1.15 4.97
CA ASP A 175 -14.29 1.10 6.43
C ASP A 175 -13.14 1.93 7.02
N LEU A 176 -11.97 1.90 6.37
CA LEU A 176 -10.80 2.65 6.78
C LEU A 176 -10.12 3.30 5.56
N LEU A 177 -10.07 4.62 5.55
CA LEU A 177 -9.36 5.38 4.53
C LEU A 177 -7.95 5.71 5.03
N VAL A 178 -6.91 5.36 4.25
CA VAL A 178 -5.52 5.73 4.54
C VAL A 178 -5.05 6.73 3.47
N VAL A 179 -4.62 7.90 3.90
CA VAL A 179 -4.21 9.02 3.04
C VAL A 179 -2.99 9.72 3.62
N ASN A 180 -2.22 10.42 2.80
CA ASN A 180 -1.29 11.44 3.26
C ASN A 180 -1.98 12.82 3.35
N GLU A 181 -1.24 13.85 3.79
CA GLU A 181 -1.78 15.22 3.95
C GLU A 181 -2.34 15.77 2.64
N THR A 182 -1.64 15.58 1.53
CA THR A 182 -2.05 16.06 0.21
C THR A 182 -3.31 15.37 -0.29
N GLU A 183 -3.39 14.06 -0.12
CA GLU A 183 -4.54 13.25 -0.49
C GLU A 183 -5.76 13.59 0.40
N ALA A 184 -5.53 13.79 1.71
CA ALA A 184 -6.58 14.21 2.63
C ALA A 184 -7.17 15.59 2.23
N GLU A 185 -6.31 16.55 1.89
CA GLU A 185 -6.74 17.87 1.43
C GLU A 185 -7.51 17.80 0.10
N ALA A 186 -7.07 16.96 -0.83
CA ALA A 186 -7.76 16.75 -2.11
C ALA A 186 -9.18 16.15 -1.94
N ILE A 187 -9.39 15.27 -0.96
CA ILE A 187 -10.66 14.57 -0.72
C ILE A 187 -11.62 15.42 0.14
N ALA A 188 -11.12 16.09 1.16
CA ALA A 188 -11.92 16.75 2.21
C ALA A 188 -11.70 18.26 2.35
N GLY A 189 -10.74 18.83 1.61
CA GLY A 189 -10.30 20.21 1.79
C GLY A 189 -9.36 20.36 3.00
N PRO A 190 -9.10 21.59 3.46
CA PRO A 190 -8.07 21.87 4.47
C PRO A 190 -8.42 21.32 5.88
N ASP A 191 -9.67 20.99 6.12
CA ASP A 191 -10.12 20.38 7.38
C ASP A 191 -10.21 18.87 7.23
N ARG A 192 -9.16 18.14 7.66
CA ARG A 192 -9.13 16.68 7.59
C ARG A 192 -10.26 15.99 8.35
N SER A 193 -10.87 16.65 9.35
CA SER A 193 -12.02 16.09 10.06
C SER A 193 -13.22 15.87 9.16
N ALA A 194 -13.30 16.60 8.04
CA ALA A 194 -14.34 16.43 7.03
C ALA A 194 -14.27 15.07 6.29
N LEU A 195 -13.16 14.32 6.38
CA LEU A 195 -13.09 12.93 5.91
C LEU A 195 -14.16 12.05 6.58
N LEU A 196 -14.47 12.30 7.86
CA LEU A 196 -15.48 11.53 8.61
C LEU A 196 -16.93 11.74 8.13
N LYS A 197 -17.16 12.72 7.25
CA LYS A 197 -18.44 12.86 6.54
C LYS A 197 -18.59 11.84 5.41
N LYS A 198 -17.47 11.28 4.95
CA LYS A 198 -17.38 10.38 3.80
C LYS A 198 -17.13 8.93 4.20
N VAL A 199 -16.28 8.69 5.22
CA VAL A 199 -15.89 7.37 5.71
C VAL A 199 -16.05 7.28 7.22
N PRO A 200 -16.22 6.07 7.80
CA PRO A 200 -16.37 5.90 9.27
C PRO A 200 -15.04 6.14 10.01
N ALA A 201 -13.90 5.83 9.41
CA ALA A 201 -12.58 6.06 10.00
C ALA A 201 -11.55 6.43 8.93
N ALA A 202 -10.55 7.23 9.32
CA ALA A 202 -9.43 7.56 8.46
C ALA A 202 -8.11 7.60 9.25
N VAL A 203 -7.02 7.27 8.57
CA VAL A 203 -5.64 7.48 9.05
C VAL A 203 -4.95 8.43 8.09
N VAL A 204 -4.50 9.56 8.60
CA VAL A 204 -3.74 10.56 7.85
C VAL A 204 -2.27 10.41 8.22
N THR A 205 -1.43 9.98 7.28
CA THR A 205 0.02 9.86 7.48
C THR A 205 0.69 11.23 7.30
N LEU A 206 1.64 11.55 8.20
CA LEU A 206 2.35 12.82 8.30
C LEU A 206 3.85 12.64 8.08
N GLY A 207 4.26 11.66 7.28
CA GLY A 207 5.65 11.30 7.07
C GLY A 207 6.38 11.01 8.39
N GLY A 208 7.55 11.62 8.60
CA GLY A 208 8.33 11.44 9.82
C GLY A 208 7.67 11.91 11.13
N ALA A 209 6.57 12.69 11.05
CA ALA A 209 5.79 13.08 12.23
C ALA A 209 4.84 11.97 12.71
N GLY A 210 4.63 10.91 11.93
CA GLY A 210 3.79 9.77 12.26
C GLY A 210 2.44 9.79 11.57
N ALA A 211 1.35 9.63 12.30
CA ALA A 211 0.02 9.59 11.74
C ALA A 211 -1.04 10.10 12.73
N VAL A 212 -2.21 10.46 12.18
CA VAL A 212 -3.38 10.85 12.92
C VAL A 212 -4.53 9.93 12.59
N ILE A 213 -5.20 9.42 13.60
CA ILE A 213 -6.39 8.58 13.48
C ILE A 213 -7.62 9.46 13.72
N LEU A 214 -8.58 9.37 12.81
CA LEU A 214 -9.87 10.02 12.87
C LEU A 214 -10.95 8.95 12.93
N THR A 215 -11.84 9.02 13.93
CA THR A 215 -13.03 8.17 14.05
C THR A 215 -14.23 9.01 14.46
N ARG A 216 -15.46 8.55 14.16
CA ARG A 216 -16.68 9.31 14.48
C ARG A 216 -16.94 9.43 15.99
N ASP A 217 -16.43 8.48 16.77
CA ASP A 217 -16.77 8.32 18.19
C ASP A 217 -15.67 8.81 19.14
N ALA A 218 -14.55 9.31 18.61
CA ALA A 218 -13.40 9.76 19.41
C ALA A 218 -12.83 11.09 18.91
N GLU A 219 -12.15 11.81 19.83
CA GLU A 219 -11.28 12.91 19.42
C GLU A 219 -10.14 12.38 18.54
N GLU A 220 -9.54 13.28 17.76
CA GLU A 220 -8.38 12.97 16.94
C GLU A 220 -7.24 12.37 17.78
N ILE A 221 -6.72 11.20 17.37
CA ILE A 221 -5.64 10.51 18.06
C ILE A 221 -4.35 10.68 17.25
N ALA A 222 -3.42 11.45 17.76
CA ALA A 222 -2.08 11.57 17.20
C ALA A 222 -1.20 10.39 17.63
N VAL A 223 -0.56 9.72 16.68
CA VAL A 223 0.42 8.66 16.91
C VAL A 223 1.77 9.13 16.39
N PRO A 224 2.71 9.50 17.25
CA PRO A 224 4.02 10.02 16.83
C PRO A 224 4.79 9.02 15.96
N GLY A 225 5.56 9.55 15.02
CA GLY A 225 6.50 8.76 14.22
C GLY A 225 7.74 8.37 15.02
N VAL A 226 8.46 7.38 14.51
CA VAL A 226 9.74 6.93 15.05
C VAL A 226 10.87 7.63 14.32
N ARG A 227 11.71 8.37 15.03
CA ARG A 227 12.85 9.10 14.45
C ARG A 227 13.97 8.15 14.06
N VAL A 228 14.42 8.24 12.83
CA VAL A 228 15.52 7.46 12.27
C VAL A 228 16.31 8.29 11.26
N GLU A 229 17.48 7.81 10.87
CA GLU A 229 18.22 8.33 9.72
C GLU A 229 17.58 7.77 8.43
N VAL A 230 17.21 8.66 7.53
CA VAL A 230 16.51 8.31 6.29
C VAL A 230 17.51 8.10 5.17
N VAL A 231 17.45 6.93 4.52
CA VAL A 231 18.20 6.58 3.32
C VAL A 231 17.33 6.73 2.06
N ASP A 232 16.13 6.17 2.10
CA ASP A 232 15.19 6.18 0.97
C ASP A 232 13.75 6.12 1.50
N THR A 233 12.86 6.99 1.02
CA THR A 233 11.45 7.02 1.44
C THR A 233 10.52 6.20 0.56
N THR A 234 11.07 5.53 -0.46
CA THR A 234 10.30 4.69 -1.39
C THR A 234 9.55 3.60 -0.63
N ALA A 235 8.27 3.42 -0.95
CA ALA A 235 7.37 2.45 -0.36
C ALA A 235 7.16 2.52 1.18
N ALA A 236 7.56 3.62 1.85
CA ALA A 236 7.30 3.78 3.29
C ALA A 236 5.79 3.78 3.60
N GLY A 237 4.99 4.49 2.79
CA GLY A 237 3.52 4.49 2.88
C GLY A 237 2.91 3.12 2.59
N ASP A 238 3.47 2.37 1.63
CA ASP A 238 3.02 1.01 1.31
C ASP A 238 3.34 0.04 2.45
N THR A 239 4.55 0.13 3.01
CA THR A 239 4.95 -0.63 4.21
C THR A 239 4.00 -0.33 5.37
N PHE A 240 3.69 0.94 5.60
CA PHE A 240 2.71 1.34 6.59
C PHE A 240 1.36 0.66 6.36
N CYS A 241 0.78 0.76 5.15
CA CYS A 241 -0.53 0.20 4.83
C CYS A 241 -0.58 -1.32 4.97
N GLY A 242 0.44 -2.04 4.46
CA GLY A 242 0.50 -3.50 4.56
C GLY A 242 0.60 -3.99 6.01
N VAL A 243 1.46 -3.36 6.83
CA VAL A 243 1.60 -3.71 8.25
C VAL A 243 0.36 -3.32 9.06
N LEU A 244 -0.28 -2.20 8.74
CA LEU A 244 -1.57 -1.80 9.32
C LEU A 244 -2.62 -2.88 9.08
N ALA A 245 -2.79 -3.31 7.83
CA ALA A 245 -3.76 -4.35 7.46
C ALA A 245 -3.46 -5.68 8.17
N ALA A 246 -2.19 -6.13 8.18
CA ALA A 246 -1.78 -7.35 8.87
C ALA A 246 -2.06 -7.30 10.37
N THR A 247 -1.82 -6.17 11.01
CA THR A 247 -2.03 -6.00 12.45
C THR A 247 -3.52 -6.00 12.78
N LEU A 248 -4.35 -5.32 11.99
CA LEU A 248 -5.80 -5.34 12.16
C LEU A 248 -6.39 -6.74 11.90
N ALA A 249 -5.89 -7.47 10.93
CA ALA A 249 -6.31 -8.85 10.66
C ALA A 249 -5.96 -9.84 11.78
N ALA A 250 -4.95 -9.53 12.60
CA ALA A 250 -4.57 -10.31 13.78
C ALA A 250 -5.43 -10.02 15.00
N THR A 251 -6.17 -8.91 15.05
CA THR A 251 -7.16 -8.65 16.10
C THR A 251 -8.36 -9.58 15.93
N SER A 252 -9.08 -9.88 17.00
CA SER A 252 -10.07 -10.97 17.05
C SER A 252 -11.11 -10.90 15.92
N ALA A 253 -11.35 -12.02 15.29
CA ALA A 253 -12.17 -12.20 14.09
C ALA A 253 -13.68 -11.91 14.23
N ASN A 254 -14.17 -11.51 15.40
CA ASN A 254 -15.61 -11.33 15.68
C ASN A 254 -15.97 -9.97 16.29
N ASP A 255 -14.98 -9.11 16.60
CA ASP A 255 -15.24 -7.81 17.24
C ASP A 255 -15.00 -6.68 16.22
N SER A 256 -15.82 -5.65 16.29
CA SER A 256 -15.60 -4.42 15.53
C SER A 256 -14.24 -3.81 15.88
N ILE A 257 -13.48 -3.40 14.89
CA ILE A 257 -12.18 -2.73 15.08
C ILE A 257 -12.39 -1.46 15.90
N THR A 258 -11.75 -1.40 17.05
CA THR A 258 -11.86 -0.27 18.00
C THR A 258 -10.80 0.80 17.74
N ALA A 259 -10.97 1.98 18.32
CA ALA A 259 -9.94 3.03 18.31
C ALA A 259 -8.61 2.58 18.96
N SER A 260 -8.67 1.67 19.91
CA SER A 260 -7.48 1.06 20.53
C SER A 260 -6.75 0.14 19.56
N ASP A 261 -7.49 -0.69 18.79
CA ASP A 261 -6.93 -1.58 17.78
C ASP A 261 -6.27 -0.77 16.65
N LEU A 262 -6.94 0.29 16.19
CA LEU A 262 -6.38 1.23 15.21
C LEU A 262 -5.10 1.89 15.74
N THR A 263 -5.10 2.32 17.01
CA THR A 263 -3.92 2.95 17.64
C THR A 263 -2.74 1.99 17.69
N ASN A 264 -2.96 0.74 18.06
CA ASN A 264 -1.91 -0.28 18.11
C ASN A 264 -1.41 -0.63 16.69
N ALA A 265 -2.32 -0.76 15.71
CA ALA A 265 -1.97 -1.04 14.33
C ALA A 265 -1.17 0.11 13.70
N VAL A 266 -1.55 1.37 13.94
CA VAL A 266 -0.82 2.56 13.48
C VAL A 266 0.56 2.66 14.13
N ARG A 267 0.69 2.36 15.42
CA ARG A 267 2.01 2.32 16.10
C ARG A 267 2.94 1.30 15.43
N ARG A 268 2.45 0.08 15.18
CA ARG A 268 3.22 -0.98 14.55
C ARG A 268 3.57 -0.63 13.09
N ALA A 269 2.64 -0.01 12.37
CA ALA A 269 2.85 0.49 11.01
C ALA A 269 3.88 1.63 10.95
N ASN A 270 3.87 2.59 11.88
CA ASN A 270 4.89 3.64 12.02
C ASN A 270 6.29 3.07 12.26
N VAL A 271 6.40 2.04 13.12
CA VAL A 271 7.66 1.33 13.37
C VAL A 271 8.16 0.69 12.07
N ALA A 272 7.31 -0.04 11.36
CA ALA A 272 7.69 -0.71 10.12
C ALA A 272 8.11 0.30 9.03
N ALA A 273 7.35 1.38 8.85
CA ALA A 273 7.72 2.45 7.93
C ALA A 273 9.04 3.13 8.32
N SER A 274 9.32 3.29 9.62
CA SER A 274 10.60 3.83 10.08
C SER A 274 11.78 2.90 9.78
N LEU A 275 11.59 1.59 9.80
CA LEU A 275 12.61 0.62 9.42
C LEU A 275 12.82 0.61 7.90
N SER A 276 11.75 0.67 7.11
CA SER A 276 11.86 0.64 5.64
C SER A 276 12.67 1.82 5.10
N VAL A 277 12.50 3.02 5.65
CA VAL A 277 13.22 4.21 5.15
C VAL A 277 14.74 4.20 5.42
N GLN A 278 15.25 3.23 6.16
CA GLN A 278 16.68 3.06 6.44
C GLN A 278 17.40 2.16 5.41
N ALA A 279 16.68 1.63 4.43
CA ALA A 279 17.19 0.81 3.34
C ALA A 279 16.70 1.34 2.00
N ALA A 280 17.49 1.14 0.94
CA ALA A 280 17.12 1.58 -0.40
C ALA A 280 16.14 0.61 -1.08
N GLY A 281 15.27 1.16 -1.94
CA GLY A 281 14.33 0.43 -2.79
C GLY A 281 12.97 0.16 -2.13
N ALA A 282 12.01 -0.30 -2.93
CA ALA A 282 10.64 -0.58 -2.50
C ALA A 282 10.54 -1.92 -1.74
N ILE A 283 10.23 -3.02 -2.42
CA ILE A 283 10.11 -4.36 -1.79
C ILE A 283 11.36 -4.77 -0.99
N PRO A 284 12.61 -4.49 -1.43
CA PRO A 284 13.79 -4.86 -0.64
C PRO A 284 13.87 -4.20 0.73
N SER A 285 13.34 -2.97 0.89
CA SER A 285 13.39 -2.22 2.16
C SER A 285 12.35 -2.66 3.18
N VAL A 286 11.32 -3.38 2.77
CA VAL A 286 10.22 -3.82 3.66
C VAL A 286 10.76 -4.72 4.76
N PRO A 287 10.59 -4.36 6.06
CA PRO A 287 11.12 -5.15 7.17
C PRO A 287 10.32 -6.45 7.41
N HIS A 288 10.96 -7.44 8.03
CA HIS A 288 10.31 -8.65 8.51
C HIS A 288 9.69 -8.45 9.91
N GLY A 289 8.72 -9.31 10.27
CA GLY A 289 7.93 -9.20 11.49
C GLY A 289 8.77 -9.20 12.78
N ASP A 290 9.84 -10.00 12.84
CA ASP A 290 10.75 -10.06 13.98
C ASP A 290 11.47 -8.72 14.22
N ALA A 291 11.91 -8.04 13.15
CA ALA A 291 12.52 -6.72 13.25
C ALA A 291 11.49 -5.65 13.67
N ILE A 292 10.26 -5.75 13.13
CA ILE A 292 9.15 -4.85 13.51
C ILE A 292 8.84 -5.03 14.99
N ASP A 293 8.70 -6.25 15.48
CA ASP A 293 8.30 -6.55 16.85
C ASP A 293 9.41 -6.18 17.85
N ALA A 294 10.67 -6.43 17.51
CA ALA A 294 11.80 -5.98 18.32
C ALA A 294 11.83 -4.45 18.46
N ARG A 295 11.69 -3.74 17.35
CA ARG A 295 11.68 -2.27 17.38
C ARG A 295 10.45 -1.69 18.05
N TYR A 296 9.29 -2.34 17.89
CA TYR A 296 8.05 -1.96 18.58
C TYR A 296 8.21 -2.05 20.10
N ALA A 297 8.83 -3.14 20.58
CA ALA A 297 9.10 -3.31 22.01
C ALA A 297 10.03 -2.21 22.56
N GLU A 298 11.08 -1.82 21.83
CA GLU A 298 11.98 -0.74 22.23
C GLU A 298 11.30 0.63 22.35
N VAL A 299 10.28 0.89 21.50
CA VAL A 299 9.64 2.21 21.40
C VAL A 299 8.44 2.34 22.34
N TYR A 300 7.69 1.25 22.56
CA TYR A 300 6.37 1.32 23.22
C TYR A 300 6.21 0.46 24.47
N LEU A 301 7.17 -0.42 24.81
CA LEU A 301 7.13 -1.27 26.00
C LEU A 301 8.25 -0.96 26.97
#